data_f47ba89a622fb5a00bcc1531e21e2856
#
_entry.id   f47ba89a622fb5a00bcc1531e21e2856
#
_cell.length_a   1.000
_cell.length_b   1.000
_cell.length_c   1.000
_cell.angle_alpha   90.00
_cell.angle_beta   90.00
_cell.angle_gamma   90.00
#
_symmetry.space_group_name_H-M   'P 1'
#
loop_
_entity.id
_entity.type
_entity.pdbx_description
1 polymer ?
#
loop_
_entity_poly.entity_id
_entity_poly.type
_entity_poly.pdbx_seq_one_letter_code
_entity_poly.pdbx_strand_id
1 'polypeptide(L)'
;MATRYGSRVVQQGLLVHYDVGDYACWPASGSVVKDLSGNGNDGRMNAASMGSVSSSIKQGVMAFDGSSDHVYYSGIDVASAGTGNFSVEAFAFLVNLNSNGAIDSDNAGGNPLRGLQVYSAAESEPYSGRYSLVIRDSSGNVGYASGSERINASEWHHVLATKNNQTLSFYQNGLLKQQQTYTSLDADAFNGIGADRIGGSPEGAVNWHGMLGPFRLYNICLTPEQVAQNFHAQRHRFGISGSLG
;
A
#
# COMPACT_ATOMS: atom_id res chain seq x y z
N MET A 1 6.93 24.07 26.89
CA MET A 1 6.38 22.83 26.29
C MET A 1 6.11 23.12 24.82
N ALA A 2 6.91 22.58 23.92
CA ALA A 2 6.65 22.72 22.48
C ALA A 2 5.54 21.73 22.11
N THR A 3 4.37 22.22 21.83
CA THR A 3 3.27 21.43 21.26
C THR A 3 3.69 21.02 19.84
N ARG A 4 4.01 19.73 19.67
CA ARG A 4 4.20 19.15 18.35
C ARG A 4 2.83 19.08 17.65
N TYR A 5 2.45 20.13 16.96
CA TYR A 5 1.37 20.09 15.98
C TYR A 5 1.94 19.56 14.65
N GLY A 6 2.31 18.27 14.61
CA GLY A 6 2.37 17.54 13.35
C GLY A 6 0.93 17.21 12.96
N SER A 7 0.54 17.44 11.70
CA SER A 7 -0.75 16.97 11.19
C SER A 7 -0.84 15.46 11.46
N ARG A 8 -1.93 15.04 12.11
CA ARG A 8 -2.19 13.63 12.36
C ARG A 8 -2.68 13.01 11.04
N VAL A 9 -2.34 11.75 10.83
CA VAL A 9 -2.94 10.98 9.73
C VAL A 9 -4.45 10.87 9.90
N VAL A 10 -5.15 10.74 8.79
CA VAL A 10 -6.62 10.57 8.78
C VAL A 10 -6.99 9.32 9.56
N GLN A 11 -7.97 9.45 10.45
CA GLN A 11 -8.47 8.33 11.28
C GLN A 11 -9.81 7.80 10.77
N GLN A 12 -10.58 8.61 10.05
CA GLN A 12 -11.87 8.21 9.50
C GLN A 12 -11.69 7.06 8.52
N GLY A 13 -12.40 5.96 8.74
CA GLY A 13 -12.36 4.79 7.89
C GLY A 13 -11.06 3.99 7.92
N LEU A 14 -10.13 4.31 8.83
CA LEU A 14 -8.86 3.59 8.97
C LEU A 14 -9.11 2.17 9.50
N LEU A 15 -8.78 1.17 8.68
CA LEU A 15 -8.93 -0.26 9.00
C LEU A 15 -7.63 -0.85 9.55
N VAL A 16 -6.51 -0.49 8.95
CA VAL A 16 -5.17 -0.98 9.29
C VAL A 16 -4.20 0.18 9.33
N HIS A 17 -3.32 0.18 10.32
CA HIS A 17 -2.17 1.08 10.40
C HIS A 17 -0.96 0.34 10.95
N TYR A 18 -0.01 0.02 10.11
CA TYR A 18 1.28 -0.50 10.53
C TYR A 18 2.35 0.58 10.35
N ASP A 19 3.01 0.92 11.44
CA ASP A 19 4.18 1.80 11.46
C ASP A 19 5.22 1.20 12.40
N VAL A 20 6.09 0.36 11.88
CA VAL A 20 7.11 -0.35 12.66
C VAL A 20 8.20 0.59 13.23
N GLY A 21 8.16 1.87 12.90
CA GLY A 21 8.91 2.91 13.59
C GLY A 21 8.30 3.33 14.92
N ASP A 22 7.05 2.93 15.19
CA ASP A 22 6.41 3.07 16.48
C ASP A 22 6.59 1.77 17.28
N TYR A 23 7.13 1.91 18.49
CA TYR A 23 7.36 0.77 19.40
C TYR A 23 6.06 0.02 19.75
N ALA A 24 4.92 0.72 19.73
CA ALA A 24 3.61 0.10 19.97
C ALA A 24 3.19 -0.80 18.81
N CYS A 25 3.65 -0.53 17.57
CA CYS A 25 3.41 -1.37 16.42
C CYS A 25 4.35 -2.60 16.43
N TRP A 26 5.63 -2.36 16.71
CA TRP A 26 6.60 -3.45 16.75
C TRP A 26 7.73 -3.17 17.77
N PRO A 27 7.81 -3.96 18.87
CA PRO A 27 8.78 -3.75 19.94
C PRO A 27 10.18 -4.28 19.63
N ALA A 28 10.61 -4.22 18.35
CA ALA A 28 11.90 -4.71 17.86
C ALA A 28 12.15 -6.23 18.07
N SER A 29 11.09 -6.99 18.30
CA SER A 29 11.16 -8.46 18.47
C SER A 29 9.83 -9.14 18.17
N GLY A 30 9.88 -10.43 17.84
CA GLY A 30 8.70 -11.23 17.52
C GLY A 30 8.22 -11.06 16.07
N SER A 31 7.19 -11.82 15.70
CA SER A 31 6.64 -11.89 14.34
C SER A 31 5.32 -11.13 14.18
N VAL A 32 4.79 -10.52 15.23
CA VAL A 32 3.52 -9.80 15.18
C VAL A 32 3.79 -8.32 14.96
N VAL A 33 3.14 -7.75 13.94
CA VAL A 33 3.07 -6.32 13.67
C VAL A 33 1.71 -5.83 14.16
N LYS A 34 1.70 -5.03 15.23
CA LYS A 34 0.48 -4.56 15.85
C LYS A 34 -0.20 -3.49 15.02
N ASP A 35 -1.52 -3.62 14.90
CA ASP A 35 -2.36 -2.63 14.25
C ASP A 35 -2.57 -1.42 15.17
N LEU A 36 -2.12 -0.25 14.71
CA LEU A 36 -2.27 1.03 15.41
C LEU A 36 -3.60 1.72 15.13
N SER A 37 -4.46 1.16 14.26
CA SER A 37 -5.78 1.73 13.97
C SER A 37 -6.76 1.55 15.14
N GLY A 38 -6.51 0.58 16.00
CA GLY A 38 -7.38 0.21 17.11
C GLY A 38 -8.42 -0.85 16.75
N ASN A 39 -8.43 -1.36 15.51
CA ASN A 39 -9.39 -2.39 15.07
C ASN A 39 -8.89 -3.82 15.37
N GLY A 40 -7.62 -3.99 15.78
CA GLY A 40 -7.06 -5.28 16.12
C GLY A 40 -6.67 -6.15 14.92
N ASN A 41 -6.50 -5.55 13.76
CA ASN A 41 -6.08 -6.21 12.53
C ASN A 41 -4.55 -6.43 12.51
N ASP A 42 -4.04 -7.13 13.51
CA ASP A 42 -2.60 -7.39 13.65
C ASP A 42 -2.05 -8.18 12.46
N GLY A 43 -0.92 -7.72 11.94
CA GLY A 43 -0.16 -8.42 10.91
C GLY A 43 0.77 -9.47 11.49
N ARG A 44 1.11 -10.47 10.68
CA ARG A 44 2.13 -11.48 11.01
C ARG A 44 3.19 -11.51 9.93
N MET A 45 4.41 -11.35 10.36
CA MET A 45 5.55 -11.67 9.53
C MET A 45 5.56 -13.17 9.31
N ASN A 46 5.68 -13.64 8.09
CA ASN A 46 5.79 -15.07 7.81
C ASN A 46 7.21 -15.56 8.12
N ALA A 47 7.41 -16.00 9.37
CA ALA A 47 8.71 -16.45 9.86
C ALA A 47 9.28 -17.68 9.14
N ALA A 48 8.44 -18.46 8.46
CA ALA A 48 8.89 -19.66 7.75
C ALA A 48 9.47 -19.35 6.36
N SER A 49 9.07 -18.25 5.75
CA SER A 49 9.52 -17.83 4.41
C SER A 49 10.36 -16.54 4.43
N MET A 50 10.39 -15.84 5.55
CA MET A 50 11.14 -14.60 5.74
C MET A 50 12.43 -14.88 6.53
N GLY A 51 13.39 -15.54 5.92
CA GLY A 51 14.65 -15.95 6.56
C GLY A 51 15.46 -14.83 7.22
N SER A 52 15.01 -13.59 7.15
CA SER A 52 15.73 -12.44 7.70
C SER A 52 14.85 -11.25 8.13
N VAL A 53 13.55 -11.44 8.38
CA VAL A 53 12.66 -10.31 8.76
C VAL A 53 13.06 -9.67 10.07
N SER A 54 13.59 -10.40 11.02
CA SER A 54 14.15 -9.82 12.25
C SER A 54 15.33 -8.88 11.99
N SER A 55 16.04 -9.04 10.87
CA SER A 55 17.07 -8.11 10.39
C SER A 55 16.54 -7.05 9.45
N SER A 56 15.30 -7.16 9.01
CA SER A 56 14.68 -6.41 7.94
C SER A 56 13.96 -5.15 8.41
N ILE A 57 13.67 -5.02 9.70
CA ILE A 57 13.10 -3.79 10.25
C ILE A 57 14.26 -2.90 10.71
N LYS A 58 14.74 -2.05 9.79
CA LYS A 58 15.78 -1.07 10.07
C LYS A 58 15.18 0.32 10.10
N GLN A 59 15.54 1.12 11.11
CA GLN A 59 15.18 2.54 11.18
C GLN A 59 13.67 2.82 11.08
N GLY A 60 12.84 1.90 11.56
CA GLY A 60 11.39 2.08 11.52
C GLY A 60 10.75 1.81 10.17
N VAL A 61 11.33 0.91 9.37
CA VAL A 61 10.80 0.44 8.09
C VAL A 61 10.83 -1.08 8.01
N MET A 62 9.91 -1.65 7.25
CA MET A 62 9.93 -3.06 6.87
C MET A 62 10.83 -3.20 5.63
N ALA A 63 11.77 -4.14 5.64
CA ALA A 63 12.62 -4.43 4.48
C ALA A 63 12.28 -5.83 3.94
N PHE A 64 12.24 -5.94 2.62
CA PHE A 64 11.84 -7.12 1.86
C PHE A 64 12.92 -7.46 0.85
N ASP A 65 13.25 -8.74 0.71
CA ASP A 65 14.36 -9.23 -0.12
C ASP A 65 14.00 -9.46 -1.60
N GLY A 66 12.71 -9.28 -1.96
CA GLY A 66 12.23 -9.54 -3.32
C GLY A 66 11.99 -11.01 -3.64
N SER A 67 12.05 -11.89 -2.65
CA SER A 67 11.88 -13.33 -2.83
C SER A 67 10.62 -13.88 -2.15
N SER A 68 10.60 -13.91 -0.85
CA SER A 68 9.52 -14.54 -0.09
C SER A 68 9.02 -13.72 1.10
N ASP A 69 9.69 -12.62 1.38
CA ASP A 69 9.37 -11.77 2.52
C ASP A 69 7.99 -11.12 2.35
N HIS A 70 7.16 -11.22 3.38
CA HIS A 70 5.86 -10.54 3.41
C HIS A 70 5.32 -10.42 4.84
N VAL A 71 4.44 -9.46 5.04
CA VAL A 71 3.59 -9.39 6.21
C VAL A 71 2.18 -9.81 5.80
N TYR A 72 1.71 -10.87 6.44
CA TYR A 72 0.36 -11.40 6.24
C TYR A 72 -0.60 -10.71 7.20
N TYR A 73 -1.76 -10.29 6.70
CA TYR A 73 -2.89 -9.89 7.50
C TYR A 73 -4.17 -10.43 6.87
N SER A 74 -5.18 -10.78 7.65
CA SER A 74 -6.36 -11.48 7.13
C SER A 74 -7.65 -10.94 7.69
N GLY A 75 -8.72 -11.19 6.96
CA GLY A 75 -10.08 -10.94 7.43
C GLY A 75 -10.53 -9.49 7.33
N ILE A 76 -9.84 -8.66 6.54
CA ILE A 76 -10.23 -7.27 6.36
C ILE A 76 -11.14 -7.14 5.16
N ASP A 77 -12.42 -6.99 5.44
CA ASP A 77 -13.41 -6.68 4.42
C ASP A 77 -13.49 -5.17 4.21
N VAL A 78 -12.83 -4.67 3.17
CA VAL A 78 -12.92 -3.27 2.77
C VAL A 78 -14.31 -2.90 2.27
N ALA A 79 -15.11 -3.89 1.86
CA ALA A 79 -16.48 -3.72 1.40
C ALA A 79 -17.51 -3.72 2.54
N SER A 80 -17.11 -3.99 3.79
CA SER A 80 -18.06 -4.03 4.93
C SER A 80 -18.81 -2.71 5.13
N ALA A 81 -18.33 -1.61 4.56
CA ALA A 81 -19.05 -0.34 4.49
C ALA A 81 -20.12 -0.29 3.38
N GLY A 82 -20.34 -1.38 2.63
CA GLY A 82 -21.40 -1.49 1.62
C GLY A 82 -21.16 -0.81 0.28
N THR A 83 -19.98 -0.21 0.07
CA THR A 83 -19.69 0.58 -1.16
C THR A 83 -18.50 0.07 -1.96
N GLY A 84 -17.72 -0.89 -1.43
CA GLY A 84 -16.46 -1.33 -2.04
C GLY A 84 -15.44 -0.21 -2.27
N ASN A 85 -15.63 0.95 -1.64
CA ASN A 85 -14.72 2.07 -1.70
C ASN A 85 -13.59 1.87 -0.72
N PHE A 86 -12.37 2.19 -1.12
CA PHE A 86 -11.21 2.08 -0.24
C PHE A 86 -10.09 3.04 -0.60
N SER A 87 -9.12 3.15 0.29
CA SER A 87 -7.82 3.76 -0.01
C SER A 87 -6.72 2.90 0.58
N VAL A 88 -5.63 2.74 -0.15
CA VAL A 88 -4.44 2.04 0.29
C VAL A 88 -3.23 2.95 0.14
N GLU A 89 -2.37 2.98 1.17
CA GLU A 89 -1.27 3.94 1.29
C GLU A 89 -0.01 3.26 1.83
N ALA A 90 1.15 3.63 1.29
CA ALA A 90 2.44 3.29 1.84
C ALA A 90 3.49 4.38 1.55
N PHE A 91 4.54 4.40 2.39
CA PHE A 91 5.82 5.00 2.01
C PHE A 91 6.73 3.88 1.50
N ALA A 92 7.20 4.00 0.27
CA ALA A 92 7.87 2.94 -0.46
C ALA A 92 9.24 3.37 -0.98
N PHE A 93 10.22 2.50 -0.79
CA PHE A 93 11.57 2.60 -1.35
C PHE A 93 11.87 1.32 -2.11
N LEU A 94 12.10 1.42 -3.39
CA LEU A 94 12.41 0.29 -4.25
C LEU A 94 13.93 0.26 -4.52
N VAL A 95 14.54 -0.91 -4.40
CA VAL A 95 15.98 -1.07 -4.66
C VAL A 95 16.28 -0.97 -6.15
N ASN A 96 15.45 -1.59 -7.00
CA ASN A 96 15.61 -1.55 -8.45
C ASN A 96 14.27 -1.84 -9.16
N LEU A 97 14.23 -1.66 -10.47
CA LEU A 97 13.07 -1.89 -11.34
C LEU A 97 13.23 -3.14 -12.22
N ASN A 98 13.96 -4.15 -11.76
CA ASN A 98 14.24 -5.35 -12.56
C ASN A 98 13.07 -6.34 -12.60
N SER A 99 12.18 -6.29 -11.60
CA SER A 99 11.01 -7.15 -11.51
C SER A 99 9.79 -6.34 -11.03
N ASN A 100 8.61 -6.90 -11.23
CA ASN A 100 7.39 -6.39 -10.63
C ASN A 100 7.44 -6.60 -9.11
N GLY A 101 6.88 -5.67 -8.34
CA GLY A 101 6.85 -5.74 -6.88
C GLY A 101 5.50 -5.31 -6.32
N ALA A 102 4.88 -6.11 -5.45
CA ALA A 102 3.65 -5.75 -4.77
C ALA A 102 3.94 -5.10 -3.42
N ILE A 103 3.42 -3.88 -3.22
CA ILE A 103 3.39 -3.21 -1.92
C ILE A 103 2.30 -3.85 -1.07
N ASP A 104 1.11 -4.02 -1.66
CA ASP A 104 -0.05 -4.65 -1.05
C ASP A 104 -0.78 -5.47 -2.11
N SER A 105 -1.22 -6.65 -1.77
CA SER A 105 -1.98 -7.51 -2.64
C SER A 105 -2.91 -8.39 -1.84
N ASP A 106 -4.17 -8.46 -2.25
CA ASP A 106 -5.11 -9.46 -1.81
C ASP A 106 -5.29 -10.53 -2.89
N ASN A 107 -5.73 -11.69 -2.49
CA ASN A 107 -6.08 -12.83 -3.33
C ASN A 107 -5.01 -13.29 -4.33
N ALA A 108 -4.81 -14.59 -4.33
CA ALA A 108 -3.87 -15.31 -5.17
C ALA A 108 -4.47 -15.57 -6.56
N GLY A 109 -4.22 -14.67 -7.52
CA GLY A 109 -4.53 -14.95 -8.94
C GLY A 109 -6.00 -15.14 -9.30
N GLY A 110 -6.91 -15.00 -8.33
CA GLY A 110 -8.34 -15.12 -8.52
C GLY A 110 -9.03 -13.79 -8.84
N ASN A 111 -10.36 -13.85 -8.97
CA ASN A 111 -11.24 -12.69 -9.03
C ASN A 111 -12.12 -12.68 -7.77
N PRO A 112 -12.27 -11.59 -7.07
CA PRO A 112 -11.67 -10.26 -7.30
C PRO A 112 -10.20 -10.16 -6.89
N LEU A 113 -9.51 -9.11 -7.34
CA LEU A 113 -8.11 -8.79 -7.02
C LEU A 113 -7.96 -7.31 -6.73
N ARG A 114 -7.22 -6.97 -5.68
CA ARG A 114 -6.63 -5.65 -5.45
C ARG A 114 -5.12 -5.79 -5.39
N GLY A 115 -4.40 -4.89 -6.04
CA GLY A 115 -2.95 -4.81 -5.94
C GLY A 115 -2.46 -3.38 -6.03
N LEU A 116 -1.73 -2.90 -5.02
CA LEU A 116 -0.88 -1.72 -5.12
C LEU A 116 0.54 -2.22 -5.40
N GLN A 117 1.04 -1.95 -6.59
CA GLN A 117 2.28 -2.57 -7.07
C GLN A 117 3.13 -1.60 -7.90
N VAL A 118 4.36 -2.01 -8.19
CA VAL A 118 5.22 -1.40 -9.20
C VAL A 118 5.43 -2.39 -10.34
N TYR A 119 5.41 -1.88 -11.56
CA TYR A 119 5.79 -2.64 -12.74
C TYR A 119 7.27 -2.46 -13.05
N SER A 120 7.93 -3.52 -13.50
CA SER A 120 9.34 -3.46 -13.90
C SER A 120 9.57 -2.51 -15.08
N ALA A 121 10.81 -2.08 -15.26
CA ALA A 121 11.19 -1.27 -16.41
C ALA A 121 11.10 -2.03 -17.75
N ALA A 122 11.02 -3.37 -17.71
CA ALA A 122 10.90 -4.22 -18.90
C ALA A 122 9.44 -4.39 -19.37
N GLU A 123 8.45 -3.97 -18.57
CA GLU A 123 7.05 -4.03 -18.97
C GLU A 123 6.75 -3.04 -20.11
N SER A 124 5.66 -3.30 -20.82
CA SER A 124 5.18 -2.39 -21.86
C SER A 124 4.56 -1.13 -21.28
N GLU A 125 4.60 -0.04 -22.03
CA GLU A 125 3.82 1.15 -21.71
C GLU A 125 2.31 0.83 -21.71
N PRO A 126 1.52 1.47 -20.84
CA PRO A 126 1.86 2.63 -19.99
C PRO A 126 2.35 2.29 -18.59
N TYR A 127 2.65 1.04 -18.27
CA TYR A 127 2.93 0.60 -16.90
C TYR A 127 4.42 0.57 -16.56
N SER A 128 5.29 0.53 -17.55
CA SER A 128 6.73 0.38 -17.42
C SER A 128 7.34 1.30 -16.35
N GLY A 129 7.90 0.70 -15.30
CA GLY A 129 8.59 1.41 -14.22
C GLY A 129 7.70 2.32 -13.38
N ARG A 130 6.40 2.03 -13.28
CA ARG A 130 5.42 2.89 -12.57
C ARG A 130 4.74 2.15 -11.45
N TYR A 131 4.39 2.89 -10.39
CA TYR A 131 3.44 2.42 -9.41
C TYR A 131 2.04 2.38 -10.02
N SER A 132 1.27 1.38 -9.65
CA SER A 132 -0.10 1.20 -10.15
C SER A 132 -1.00 0.57 -9.10
N LEU A 133 -2.23 1.05 -9.02
CA LEU A 133 -3.33 0.29 -8.46
C LEU A 133 -3.91 -0.59 -9.57
N VAL A 134 -4.08 -1.85 -9.30
CA VAL A 134 -4.78 -2.81 -10.16
C VAL A 134 -5.99 -3.32 -9.43
N ILE A 135 -7.14 -3.28 -10.08
CA ILE A 135 -8.39 -3.86 -9.57
C ILE A 135 -8.91 -4.84 -10.62
N ARG A 136 -9.31 -6.02 -10.16
CA ARG A 136 -10.05 -6.97 -10.98
C ARG A 136 -11.33 -7.35 -10.24
N ASP A 137 -12.47 -7.22 -10.87
CA ASP A 137 -13.76 -7.60 -10.28
C ASP A 137 -14.03 -9.10 -10.39
N SER A 138 -15.15 -9.55 -9.79
CA SER A 138 -15.56 -10.96 -9.82
C SER A 138 -15.88 -11.48 -11.22
N SER A 139 -16.21 -10.59 -12.16
CA SER A 139 -16.48 -10.90 -13.56
C SER A 139 -15.21 -10.90 -14.41
N GLY A 140 -14.05 -10.54 -13.83
CA GLY A 140 -12.77 -10.48 -14.52
C GLY A 140 -12.48 -9.17 -15.24
N ASN A 141 -13.33 -8.14 -15.13
CA ASN A 141 -13.03 -6.81 -15.66
C ASN A 141 -11.88 -6.18 -14.88
N VAL A 142 -10.99 -5.48 -15.57
CA VAL A 142 -9.77 -4.92 -14.97
C VAL A 142 -9.74 -3.40 -15.13
N GLY A 143 -9.35 -2.73 -14.05
CA GLY A 143 -9.07 -1.30 -14.04
C GLY A 143 -7.70 -1.00 -13.45
N TYR A 144 -7.09 0.08 -13.91
CA TYR A 144 -5.78 0.54 -13.49
C TYR A 144 -5.79 2.03 -13.16
N ALA A 145 -5.01 2.43 -12.15
CA ALA A 145 -4.61 3.81 -11.96
C ALA A 145 -3.12 3.84 -11.64
N SER A 146 -2.34 4.56 -12.43
CA SER A 146 -0.87 4.49 -12.40
C SER A 146 -0.25 5.87 -12.19
N GLY A 147 1.01 5.88 -11.77
CA GLY A 147 1.84 7.09 -11.83
C GLY A 147 1.96 7.62 -13.26
N SER A 148 2.07 8.93 -13.40
CA SER A 148 2.21 9.57 -14.73
C SER A 148 3.61 9.37 -15.34
N GLU A 149 4.60 9.10 -14.50
CA GLU A 149 6.01 9.01 -14.89
C GLU A 149 6.64 7.74 -14.33
N ARG A 150 7.73 7.30 -14.96
CA ARG A 150 8.58 6.26 -14.40
C ARG A 150 9.20 6.75 -13.10
N ILE A 151 9.26 5.87 -12.12
CA ILE A 151 9.89 6.18 -10.84
C ILE A 151 11.41 5.99 -10.94
N ASN A 152 12.14 6.72 -10.10
CA ASN A 152 13.53 6.42 -9.83
C ASN A 152 13.58 5.35 -8.73
N ALA A 153 14.37 4.29 -8.95
CA ALA A 153 14.74 3.38 -7.87
C ALA A 153 15.67 4.09 -6.88
N SER A 154 15.75 3.54 -5.68
CA SER A 154 16.59 4.05 -4.57
C SER A 154 16.18 5.44 -4.05
N GLU A 155 14.91 5.79 -4.23
CA GLU A 155 14.28 6.99 -3.65
C GLU A 155 13.03 6.60 -2.87
N TRP A 156 12.70 7.37 -1.83
CA TRP A 156 11.46 7.23 -1.11
C TRP A 156 10.32 7.95 -1.85
N HIS A 157 9.20 7.26 -1.96
CA HIS A 157 7.95 7.81 -2.49
C HIS A 157 6.81 7.56 -1.49
N HIS A 158 5.94 8.54 -1.33
CA HIS A 158 4.62 8.29 -0.79
C HIS A 158 3.71 7.85 -1.94
N VAL A 159 3.08 6.72 -1.81
CA VAL A 159 2.14 6.17 -2.80
C VAL A 159 0.80 5.93 -2.13
N LEU A 160 -0.26 6.39 -2.77
CA LEU A 160 -1.62 6.21 -2.31
C LEU A 160 -2.54 6.01 -3.51
N ALA A 161 -3.44 5.05 -3.38
CA ALA A 161 -4.44 4.82 -4.39
C ALA A 161 -5.83 4.73 -3.77
N THR A 162 -6.84 5.18 -4.50
CA THR A 162 -8.23 5.15 -4.05
C THR A 162 -9.13 4.52 -5.09
N LYS A 163 -10.17 3.84 -4.62
CA LYS A 163 -11.34 3.43 -5.40
C LYS A 163 -12.57 4.14 -4.86
N ASN A 164 -13.30 4.80 -5.74
CA ASN A 164 -14.60 5.41 -5.47
C ASN A 164 -15.59 4.92 -6.53
N ASN A 165 -16.44 3.97 -6.17
CA ASN A 165 -17.28 3.23 -7.12
C ASN A 165 -16.40 2.66 -8.27
N GLN A 166 -16.59 3.11 -9.49
CA GLN A 166 -15.87 2.71 -10.69
C GLN A 166 -14.67 3.62 -11.02
N THR A 167 -14.40 4.63 -10.20
CA THR A 167 -13.30 5.59 -10.40
C THR A 167 -12.11 5.20 -9.55
N LEU A 168 -10.98 4.99 -10.20
CA LEU A 168 -9.68 4.73 -9.58
C LEU A 168 -8.82 5.99 -9.67
N SER A 169 -8.14 6.33 -8.58
CA SER A 169 -7.21 7.45 -8.54
C SER A 169 -5.88 7.02 -7.94
N PHE A 170 -4.79 7.52 -8.50
CA PHE A 170 -3.44 7.27 -8.01
C PHE A 170 -2.75 8.59 -7.64
N TYR A 171 -2.15 8.61 -6.46
CA TYR A 171 -1.42 9.74 -5.91
C TYR A 171 0.03 9.35 -5.63
N GLN A 172 0.94 10.25 -5.93
CA GLN A 172 2.35 10.12 -5.57
C GLN A 172 2.84 11.42 -4.91
N ASN A 173 3.48 11.28 -3.75
CA ASN A 173 3.96 12.40 -2.96
C ASN A 173 2.87 13.45 -2.65
N GLY A 174 1.67 12.96 -2.31
CA GLY A 174 0.52 13.79 -1.98
C GLY A 174 -0.24 14.39 -3.17
N LEU A 175 0.23 14.20 -4.40
CA LEU A 175 -0.34 14.80 -5.61
C LEU A 175 -1.04 13.76 -6.48
N LEU A 176 -2.22 14.10 -6.99
CA LEU A 176 -2.96 13.27 -7.97
C LEU A 176 -2.13 13.14 -9.26
N LYS A 177 -1.90 11.90 -9.70
CA LYS A 177 -1.17 11.57 -10.94
C LYS A 177 -2.08 11.06 -12.05
N GLN A 178 -3.07 10.25 -11.67
CA GLN A 178 -4.07 9.76 -12.61
C GLN A 178 -5.41 9.56 -11.91
N GLN A 179 -6.48 9.81 -12.64
CA GLN A 179 -7.84 9.40 -12.28
C GLN A 179 -8.52 8.84 -13.52
N GLN A 180 -9.14 7.65 -13.39
CA GLN A 180 -9.80 6.97 -14.50
C GLN A 180 -11.06 6.28 -14.01
N THR A 181 -12.15 6.43 -14.78
CA THR A 181 -13.41 5.73 -14.53
C THR A 181 -13.53 4.54 -15.48
N TYR A 182 -13.88 3.38 -14.93
CA TYR A 182 -14.05 2.11 -15.65
C TYR A 182 -15.49 1.63 -15.52
N THR A 183 -16.33 1.98 -16.50
CA THR A 183 -17.78 1.63 -16.48
C THR A 183 -18.05 0.14 -16.52
N SER A 184 -17.06 -0.67 -16.89
CA SER A 184 -17.12 -2.13 -16.86
C SER A 184 -16.81 -2.74 -15.50
N LEU A 185 -16.15 -2.02 -14.59
CA LEU A 185 -15.92 -2.51 -13.24
C LEU A 185 -17.22 -2.49 -12.46
N ASP A 186 -17.44 -3.56 -11.71
CA ASP A 186 -18.52 -3.58 -10.74
C ASP A 186 -18.21 -2.56 -9.61
N ALA A 187 -19.16 -1.67 -9.35
CA ALA A 187 -19.00 -0.64 -8.33
C ALA A 187 -18.82 -1.23 -6.93
N ASP A 188 -19.50 -2.36 -6.67
CA ASP A 188 -19.55 -3.00 -5.34
C ASP A 188 -18.64 -4.23 -5.23
N ALA A 189 -17.94 -4.61 -6.29
CA ALA A 189 -17.32 -5.91 -6.48
C ALA A 189 -16.02 -6.13 -5.70
N PHE A 190 -15.70 -5.31 -4.73
CA PHE A 190 -14.51 -5.54 -3.95
C PHE A 190 -14.82 -6.11 -2.56
N ASN A 191 -15.28 -7.35 -2.52
CA ASN A 191 -15.41 -8.16 -1.30
C ASN A 191 -14.08 -8.90 -1.05
N GLY A 192 -13.03 -8.14 -0.79
CA GLY A 192 -11.72 -8.70 -0.49
C GLY A 192 -11.71 -9.42 0.86
N ILE A 193 -12.28 -10.62 0.90
CA ILE A 193 -12.03 -11.58 1.99
C ILE A 193 -10.90 -12.48 1.49
N GLY A 194 -9.70 -11.98 1.50
CA GLY A 194 -8.52 -12.73 1.09
C GLY A 194 -7.42 -12.70 2.12
N ALA A 195 -6.38 -13.45 1.84
CA ALA A 195 -5.12 -13.37 2.55
C ALA A 195 -4.34 -12.17 2.02
N ASP A 196 -4.51 -11.02 2.65
CA ASP A 196 -3.78 -9.81 2.27
C ASP A 196 -2.30 -9.91 2.65
N ARG A 197 -1.43 -9.48 1.75
CA ARG A 197 0.01 -9.46 1.96
C ARG A 197 0.60 -8.10 1.61
N ILE A 198 1.44 -7.62 2.52
CA ILE A 198 2.32 -6.48 2.28
C ILE A 198 3.69 -7.03 1.91
N GLY A 199 4.29 -6.52 0.85
CA GLY A 199 5.60 -6.92 0.38
C GLY A 199 5.61 -8.11 -0.58
N GLY A 200 4.46 -8.65 -0.95
CA GLY A 200 4.38 -9.76 -1.90
C GLY A 200 2.97 -10.11 -2.32
N SER A 201 2.85 -10.94 -3.36
CA SER A 201 1.58 -11.53 -3.75
C SER A 201 1.38 -12.90 -3.08
N PRO A 202 0.12 -13.32 -2.82
CA PRO A 202 -0.15 -14.62 -2.23
C PRO A 202 0.43 -15.80 -3.02
N GLU A 203 0.63 -15.67 -4.32
CA GLU A 203 1.23 -16.69 -5.17
C GLU A 203 2.76 -16.64 -5.22
N GLY A 204 3.39 -15.65 -4.55
CA GLY A 204 4.84 -15.47 -4.58
C GLY A 204 5.39 -15.00 -5.93
N ALA A 205 4.52 -14.60 -6.86
CA ALA A 205 4.94 -14.21 -8.22
C ALA A 205 5.41 -12.75 -8.30
N VAL A 206 4.99 -11.90 -7.38
CA VAL A 206 5.26 -10.45 -7.39
C VAL A 206 5.69 -10.03 -5.99
N ASN A 207 7.00 -10.02 -5.74
CA ASN A 207 7.57 -9.75 -4.43
C ASN A 207 8.26 -8.38 -4.41
N TRP A 208 8.05 -7.62 -3.31
CA TRP A 208 8.69 -6.33 -3.11
C TRP A 208 10.18 -6.50 -2.80
N HIS A 209 11.03 -5.80 -3.54
CA HIS A 209 12.46 -5.72 -3.26
C HIS A 209 12.81 -4.31 -2.82
N GLY A 210 12.78 -4.07 -1.52
CA GLY A 210 12.99 -2.73 -0.99
C GLY A 210 12.49 -2.56 0.43
N MET A 211 12.14 -1.34 0.78
CA MET A 211 11.65 -1.00 2.11
C MET A 211 10.26 -0.37 2.03
N LEU A 212 9.43 -0.66 3.01
CA LEU A 212 8.15 0.00 3.23
C LEU A 212 8.14 0.67 4.59
N GLY A 213 7.75 1.92 4.61
CA GLY A 213 7.44 2.68 5.81
C GLY A 213 6.00 2.39 6.28
N PRO A 214 5.31 3.38 6.86
CA PRO A 214 3.92 3.19 7.29
C PRO A 214 3.02 2.73 6.16
N PHE A 215 2.23 1.70 6.47
CA PHE A 215 1.18 1.16 5.60
C PHE A 215 -0.17 1.45 6.22
N ARG A 216 -1.15 1.87 5.40
CA ARG A 216 -2.53 2.11 5.84
C ARG A 216 -3.54 1.64 4.80
N LEU A 217 -4.63 1.08 5.32
CA LEU A 217 -5.80 0.68 4.55
C LEU A 217 -7.03 1.35 5.14
N TYR A 218 -7.89 1.89 4.30
CA TYR A 218 -9.12 2.60 4.65
C TYR A 218 -10.31 1.98 3.92
N ASN A 219 -11.48 1.95 4.55
CA ASN A 219 -12.75 1.57 3.91
C ASN A 219 -13.50 2.77 3.30
N ILE A 220 -12.82 3.84 3.04
CA ILE A 220 -13.33 5.04 2.36
C ILE A 220 -12.37 5.48 1.27
N CYS A 221 -12.91 6.20 0.28
CA CYS A 221 -12.10 6.96 -0.65
C CYS A 221 -11.64 8.26 0.04
N LEU A 222 -10.34 8.40 0.30
CA LEU A 222 -9.78 9.63 0.84
C LEU A 222 -9.88 10.76 -0.18
N THR A 223 -10.21 11.97 0.31
CA THR A 223 -10.18 13.17 -0.53
C THR A 223 -8.74 13.61 -0.82
N PRO A 224 -8.51 14.44 -1.86
CA PRO A 224 -7.17 14.97 -2.15
C PRO A 224 -6.54 15.69 -0.95
N GLU A 225 -7.32 16.40 -0.15
CA GLU A 225 -6.86 17.10 1.06
C GLU A 225 -6.43 16.10 2.14
N GLN A 226 -7.18 15.00 2.31
CA GLN A 226 -6.84 13.93 3.25
C GLN A 226 -5.56 13.18 2.80
N VAL A 227 -5.39 12.96 1.50
CA VAL A 227 -4.16 12.40 0.92
C VAL A 227 -2.97 13.31 1.21
N ALA A 228 -3.11 14.62 0.96
CA ALA A 228 -2.08 15.61 1.26
C ALA A 228 -1.77 15.66 2.77
N GLN A 229 -2.80 15.60 3.62
CA GLN A 229 -2.64 15.54 5.09
C GLN A 229 -1.76 14.35 5.51
N ASN A 230 -2.06 13.15 5.02
CA ASN A 230 -1.30 11.94 5.33
C ASN A 230 0.16 12.04 4.87
N PHE A 231 0.38 12.52 3.64
CA PHE A 231 1.71 12.76 3.11
C PHE A 231 2.51 13.72 3.99
N HIS A 232 1.94 14.90 4.30
CA HIS A 232 2.63 15.92 5.10
C HIS A 232 2.89 15.48 6.54
N ALA A 233 2.05 14.60 7.10
CA ALA A 233 2.24 14.07 8.43
C ALA A 233 3.56 13.31 8.60
N GLN A 234 4.08 12.68 7.55
CA GLN A 234 5.18 11.74 7.68
C GLN A 234 6.34 11.92 6.69
N ARG A 235 6.18 12.69 5.62
CA ARG A 235 7.19 12.83 4.55
C ARG A 235 8.60 13.18 5.05
N HIS A 236 8.69 13.92 6.15
CA HIS A 236 9.98 14.32 6.73
C HIS A 236 10.83 13.15 7.23
N ARG A 237 10.18 12.04 7.66
CA ARG A 237 10.90 10.83 8.08
C ARG A 237 11.63 10.17 6.92
N PHE A 238 11.18 10.40 5.69
CA PHE A 238 11.66 9.77 4.47
C PHE A 238 12.43 10.72 3.57
N GLY A 239 12.71 11.94 4.04
CA GLY A 239 13.46 12.93 3.26
C GLY A 239 12.73 13.41 2.00
N ILE A 240 11.41 13.19 1.90
CA ILE A 240 10.65 13.62 0.73
C ILE A 240 10.36 15.12 0.87
N SER A 241 10.94 15.91 -0.04
CA SER A 241 10.59 17.31 -0.16
C SER A 241 9.22 17.46 -0.83
N GLY A 242 8.41 18.39 -0.38
CA GLY A 242 7.14 18.72 -1.01
C GLY A 242 6.90 20.21 -0.84
N SER A 243 6.71 20.93 -1.91
CA SER A 243 6.06 22.23 -1.87
C SER A 243 4.56 22.00 -1.61
N LEU A 244 3.99 22.82 -0.76
CA LEU A 244 2.55 23.06 -0.78
C LEU A 244 2.29 23.66 -2.16
N GLY A 245 1.60 22.94 -3.04
CA GLY A 245 1.10 23.50 -4.29
C GLY A 245 0.09 24.61 -4.01
#